data_38521486766a9f8f8f01e0c6ae1f1ce3
#
_entry.id   38521486766a9f8f8f01e0c6ae1f1ce3
#
_cell.length_a   1.000
_cell.length_b   1.000
_cell.length_c   1.000
_cell.angle_alpha   90.00
_cell.angle_beta   90.00
_cell.angle_gamma   90.00
#
_symmetry.space_group_name_H-M   'P 1'
#
loop_
_entity.id
_entity.type
_entity.pdbx_description
1 polymer ?
#
loop_
_entity_poly.entity_id
_entity_poly.type
_entity_poly.pdbx_seq_one_letter_code
_entity_poly.pdbx_strand_id
1 'polypeptide(L)'
;MTNDKGILIKNIYYMLTYAFQSLRQSNYDSVATEDFENIHDMFAAILGKGVANQLKQGLYKEYILQSEELSVLRGKLNLQGTIKNRTQHRQKLACEYDELSENNLLNRILKTTIMILIRQKTVKPDRKVLLKKNLILFENVDMIEPDQIRWDRIRYQRNNQSYRMLMNICYLVLGSLLLSTDKGETKLAVFLDERSMHSLYEKFILEYFR
;
A
#
# COMPACT_ATOMS: atom_id res chain seq x y z
N MET A 1 -22.21 -4.98 18.45
CA MET A 1 -21.45 -5.89 17.58
C MET A 1 -22.04 -5.77 16.17
N THR A 2 -21.31 -5.17 15.27
CA THR A 2 -21.80 -4.88 13.91
C THR A 2 -21.48 -6.07 13.02
N ASN A 3 -22.52 -6.61 12.39
CA ASN A 3 -22.40 -7.72 11.44
C ASN A 3 -22.18 -7.18 10.04
N ASP A 4 -21.04 -7.55 9.45
CA ASP A 4 -20.79 -7.32 8.04
C ASP A 4 -21.14 -8.62 7.27
N LYS A 5 -22.31 -8.67 6.56
CA LYS A 5 -22.86 -9.88 5.92
C LYS A 5 -22.93 -11.12 6.86
N GLY A 6 -23.27 -10.92 8.15
CA GLY A 6 -23.33 -12.00 9.13
C GLY A 6 -21.98 -12.43 9.71
N ILE A 7 -20.86 -11.83 9.30
CA ILE A 7 -19.54 -12.06 9.83
C ILE A 7 -19.20 -10.93 10.80
N LEU A 8 -18.85 -11.28 12.05
CA LEU A 8 -18.39 -10.29 13.02
C LEU A 8 -17.05 -9.70 12.57
N ILE A 9 -16.92 -8.38 12.54
CA ILE A 9 -15.66 -7.67 12.21
C ILE A 9 -14.50 -8.20 13.07
N LYS A 10 -14.78 -8.56 14.30
CA LYS A 10 -13.82 -9.19 15.21
C LYS A 10 -13.27 -10.52 14.67
N ASN A 11 -14.09 -11.32 13.99
CA ASN A 11 -13.63 -12.57 13.37
C ASN A 11 -12.66 -12.28 12.21
N ILE A 12 -12.93 -11.24 11.41
CA ILE A 12 -12.02 -10.80 10.35
C ILE A 12 -10.68 -10.37 10.93
N TYR A 13 -10.69 -9.64 12.05
CA TYR A 13 -9.46 -9.28 12.76
C TYR A 13 -8.68 -10.51 13.23
N TYR A 14 -9.33 -11.50 13.82
CA TYR A 14 -8.67 -12.73 14.25
C TYR A 14 -8.09 -13.51 13.06
N MET A 15 -8.83 -13.61 11.96
CA MET A 15 -8.33 -14.24 10.73
C MET A 15 -7.08 -13.53 10.20
N LEU A 16 -7.07 -12.18 10.20
CA LEU A 16 -5.90 -11.38 9.86
C LEU A 16 -4.73 -11.64 10.81
N THR A 17 -4.99 -11.74 12.11
CA THR A 17 -3.96 -12.01 13.12
C THR A 17 -3.31 -13.37 12.93
N TYR A 18 -4.09 -14.39 12.58
CA TYR A 18 -3.54 -15.72 12.26
C TYR A 18 -2.83 -15.74 10.92
N ALA A 19 -3.42 -15.16 9.89
CA ALA A 19 -2.81 -15.12 8.54
C ALA A 19 -1.50 -14.31 8.50
N PHE A 20 -1.30 -13.40 9.43
CA PHE A 20 -0.12 -12.54 9.48
C PHE A 20 0.51 -12.53 10.88
N GLN A 21 1.52 -13.39 11.09
CA GLN A 21 2.26 -13.45 12.36
C GLN A 21 2.83 -12.09 12.79
N SER A 22 3.15 -11.21 11.84
CA SER A 22 3.59 -9.84 12.10
C SER A 22 2.58 -9.03 12.92
N LEU A 23 1.29 -9.32 12.84
CA LEU A 23 0.27 -8.70 13.69
C LEU A 23 0.40 -9.14 15.15
N ARG A 24 0.81 -10.38 15.42
CA ARG A 24 1.06 -10.88 16.79
C ARG A 24 2.32 -10.28 17.40
N GLN A 25 3.36 -10.05 16.57
CA GLN A 25 4.67 -9.57 17.03
C GLN A 25 4.74 -8.05 17.23
N SER A 26 3.80 -7.28 16.72
CA SER A 26 3.92 -5.82 16.58
C SER A 26 3.07 -5.00 17.55
N ASN A 27 2.72 -5.49 18.73
CA ASN A 27 1.92 -4.74 19.73
C ASN A 27 0.56 -4.22 19.20
N TYR A 28 -0.14 -5.03 18.39
CA TYR A 28 -1.51 -4.74 17.96
C TYR A 28 -2.57 -5.11 19.01
N ASP A 29 -2.16 -5.51 20.23
CA ASP A 29 -3.08 -5.93 21.30
C ASP A 29 -4.15 -4.87 21.59
N SER A 30 -3.78 -3.59 21.52
CA SER A 30 -4.74 -2.49 21.68
C SER A 30 -5.77 -2.43 20.55
N VAL A 31 -5.46 -2.93 19.35
CA VAL A 31 -6.43 -3.03 18.24
C VAL A 31 -7.35 -4.24 18.46
N ALA A 32 -6.83 -5.32 19.03
CA ALA A 32 -7.61 -6.53 19.31
C ALA A 32 -8.71 -6.29 20.36
N THR A 33 -8.47 -5.39 21.30
CA THR A 33 -9.42 -5.06 22.38
C THR A 33 -10.44 -4.01 21.99
N GLU A 34 -10.26 -3.31 20.86
CA GLU A 34 -11.18 -2.29 20.41
C GLU A 34 -12.42 -2.90 19.74
N ASP A 35 -13.59 -2.31 20.02
CA ASP A 35 -14.81 -2.61 19.27
C ASP A 35 -14.89 -1.71 18.04
N PHE A 36 -14.86 -2.33 16.86
CA PHE A 36 -14.97 -1.67 15.57
C PHE A 36 -16.41 -1.68 15.09
N GLU A 37 -16.93 -0.52 14.71
CA GLU A 37 -18.26 -0.38 14.13
C GLU A 37 -18.29 -0.77 12.65
N ASN A 38 -17.15 -0.66 11.98
CA ASN A 38 -17.02 -0.99 10.56
C ASN A 38 -15.61 -1.46 10.21
N ILE A 39 -15.52 -2.18 9.10
CA ILE A 39 -14.28 -2.81 8.63
C ILE A 39 -13.21 -1.78 8.19
N HIS A 40 -13.63 -0.64 7.63
CA HIS A 40 -12.70 0.39 7.18
C HIS A 40 -11.97 1.04 8.36
N ASP A 41 -12.67 1.19 9.48
CA ASP A 41 -12.11 1.73 10.71
C ASP A 41 -11.07 0.77 11.29
N MET A 42 -11.34 -0.54 11.23
CA MET A 42 -10.38 -1.58 11.61
C MET A 42 -9.14 -1.56 10.71
N PHE A 43 -9.31 -1.51 9.38
CA PHE A 43 -8.20 -1.44 8.45
C PHE A 43 -7.37 -0.16 8.64
N ALA A 44 -8.04 0.97 8.90
CA ALA A 44 -7.36 2.24 9.20
C ALA A 44 -6.50 2.14 10.47
N ALA A 45 -6.98 1.46 11.52
CA ALA A 45 -6.22 1.22 12.74
C ALA A 45 -4.99 0.34 12.50
N ILE A 46 -5.17 -0.80 11.81
CA ILE A 46 -4.08 -1.74 11.52
C ILE A 46 -3.05 -1.06 10.60
N LEU A 47 -3.50 -0.45 9.50
CA LEU A 47 -2.62 0.18 8.53
C LEU A 47 -1.88 1.36 9.15
N GLY A 48 -2.57 2.20 9.94
CA GLY A 48 -1.96 3.33 10.63
C GLY A 48 -0.81 2.93 11.54
N LYS A 49 -0.98 1.89 12.35
CA LYS A 49 0.08 1.35 13.23
C LYS A 49 1.19 0.66 12.43
N GLY A 50 0.82 -0.15 11.44
CA GLY A 50 1.78 -0.88 10.63
C GLY A 50 2.69 0.04 9.85
N VAL A 51 2.14 1.07 9.22
CA VAL A 51 2.91 2.09 8.51
C VAL A 51 3.77 2.91 9.48
N ALA A 52 3.23 3.32 10.64
CA ALA A 52 4.02 4.02 11.67
C ALA A 52 5.23 3.20 12.14
N ASN A 53 5.08 1.88 12.30
CA ASN A 53 6.19 0.99 12.63
C ASN A 53 7.20 0.88 11.48
N GLN A 54 6.72 0.77 10.23
CA GLN A 54 7.59 0.75 9.05
C GLN A 54 8.40 2.05 8.93
N LEU A 55 7.77 3.19 9.18
CA LEU A 55 8.40 4.50 9.11
C LEU A 55 9.54 4.70 10.13
N LYS A 56 9.56 3.97 11.24
CA LYS A 56 10.70 3.96 12.16
C LYS A 56 11.99 3.40 11.51
N GLN A 57 11.83 2.52 10.53
CA GLN A 57 12.93 1.97 9.73
C GLN A 57 13.15 2.73 8.43
N GLY A 58 12.30 3.72 8.14
CA GLY A 58 12.22 4.44 6.88
C GLY A 58 11.35 3.73 5.85
N LEU A 59 11.01 4.46 4.78
CA LEU A 59 10.32 3.88 3.62
C LEU A 59 11.27 2.93 2.86
N TYR A 60 10.71 1.84 2.36
CA TYR A 60 11.45 0.95 1.46
C TYR A 60 11.90 1.72 0.22
N LYS A 61 13.16 1.56 -0.14
CA LYS A 61 13.75 2.16 -1.33
C LYS A 61 14.12 1.08 -2.33
N GLU A 62 13.93 1.39 -3.59
CA GLU A 62 14.25 0.52 -4.71
C GLU A 62 15.07 1.29 -5.74
N TYR A 63 16.01 0.61 -6.39
CA TYR A 63 16.72 1.20 -7.51
C TYR A 63 15.80 1.27 -8.72
N ILE A 64 15.58 2.51 -9.18
CA ILE A 64 14.74 2.81 -10.35
C ILE A 64 15.63 3.38 -11.43
N LEU A 65 15.56 2.79 -12.62
CA LEU A 65 16.28 3.30 -13.79
C LEU A 65 15.70 4.66 -14.18
N GLN A 66 16.55 5.69 -14.08
CA GLN A 66 16.24 7.05 -14.53
C GLN A 66 16.85 7.30 -15.91
N SER A 67 16.12 8.05 -16.72
CA SER A 67 16.56 8.46 -18.05
C SER A 67 16.39 9.96 -18.18
N GLU A 68 17.49 10.69 -18.13
CA GLU A 68 17.47 12.16 -18.11
C GLU A 68 18.46 12.80 -19.05
N GLU A 69 18.16 14.04 -19.48
CA GLU A 69 19.06 14.89 -20.24
C GLU A 69 19.85 15.80 -19.31
N LEU A 70 21.12 15.49 -19.07
CA LEU A 70 21.99 16.16 -18.13
C LEU A 70 23.14 16.90 -18.84
N SER A 71 23.67 17.95 -18.19
CA SER A 71 24.86 18.68 -18.68
C SER A 71 26.15 17.93 -18.41
N VAL A 72 26.14 16.99 -17.46
CA VAL A 72 27.29 16.18 -17.04
C VAL A 72 26.89 14.70 -17.14
N LEU A 73 27.84 13.86 -17.51
CA LEU A 73 27.63 12.41 -17.59
C LEU A 73 27.32 11.83 -16.21
N ARG A 74 26.19 11.13 -16.11
CA ARG A 74 25.79 10.35 -14.93
C ARG A 74 25.37 8.95 -15.38
N GLY A 75 25.98 7.93 -14.84
CA GLY A 75 25.69 6.54 -15.20
C GLY A 75 26.11 6.19 -16.63
N LYS A 76 25.21 5.57 -17.38
CA LYS A 76 25.45 5.12 -18.75
C LYS A 76 24.98 6.16 -19.77
N LEU A 77 25.81 6.43 -20.77
CA LEU A 77 25.43 7.31 -21.88
C LEU A 77 24.48 6.60 -22.84
N ASN A 78 23.33 7.19 -23.10
CA ASN A 78 22.45 6.81 -24.19
C ASN A 78 22.88 7.56 -25.46
N LEU A 79 23.57 6.82 -26.36
CA LEU A 79 24.15 7.42 -27.58
C LEU A 79 23.07 8.00 -28.49
N GLN A 80 21.96 7.29 -28.69
CA GLN A 80 20.88 7.76 -29.58
C GLN A 80 20.26 9.06 -29.08
N GLY A 81 19.93 9.13 -27.80
CA GLY A 81 19.39 10.35 -27.17
C GLY A 81 20.39 11.51 -27.22
N THR A 82 21.67 11.23 -26.98
CA THR A 82 22.74 12.26 -27.04
C THR A 82 22.95 12.80 -28.43
N ILE A 83 22.97 11.94 -29.48
CA ILE A 83 23.08 12.37 -30.87
C ILE A 83 21.85 13.23 -31.24
N LYS A 84 20.65 12.83 -30.86
CA LYS A 84 19.43 13.61 -31.06
C LYS A 84 19.53 15.00 -30.41
N ASN A 85 20.02 15.09 -29.19
CA ASN A 85 20.21 16.36 -28.52
C ASN A 85 21.22 17.24 -29.27
N ARG A 86 22.32 16.66 -29.77
CA ARG A 86 23.34 17.36 -30.52
C ARG A 86 22.81 17.90 -31.86
N THR A 87 22.02 17.11 -32.59
CA THR A 87 21.37 17.55 -33.83
C THR A 87 20.36 18.68 -33.58
N GLN A 88 19.78 18.74 -32.39
CA GLN A 88 18.87 19.81 -31.97
C GLN A 88 19.59 20.99 -31.32
N HIS A 89 20.93 21.05 -31.42
CA HIS A 89 21.79 22.08 -30.79
C HIS A 89 21.62 22.18 -29.24
N ARG A 90 21.15 21.12 -28.59
CA ARG A 90 21.10 21.03 -27.13
C ARG A 90 22.42 20.49 -26.61
N GLN A 91 23.06 21.23 -25.70
CA GLN A 91 24.31 20.80 -25.03
C GLN A 91 24.00 19.90 -23.85
N LYS A 92 23.28 18.78 -24.09
CA LYS A 92 22.88 17.83 -23.05
C LYS A 92 23.20 16.40 -23.47
N LEU A 93 23.62 15.60 -22.51
CA LEU A 93 23.85 14.17 -22.64
C LEU A 93 22.60 13.43 -22.18
N ALA A 94 22.13 12.46 -22.95
CA ALA A 94 21.09 11.54 -22.50
C ALA A 94 21.76 10.47 -21.62
N CYS A 95 21.42 10.44 -20.35
CA CYS A 95 22.01 9.57 -19.35
C CYS A 95 20.99 8.58 -18.81
N GLU A 96 21.41 7.34 -18.59
CA GLU A 96 20.66 6.30 -17.90
C GLU A 96 21.42 5.90 -16.64
N TYR A 97 20.77 5.99 -15.48
CA TYR A 97 21.39 5.65 -14.21
C TYR A 97 20.35 5.10 -13.21
N ASP A 98 20.83 4.26 -12.31
CA ASP A 98 19.99 3.76 -11.23
C ASP A 98 19.97 4.76 -10.07
N GLU A 99 18.78 5.13 -9.62
CA GLU A 99 18.58 6.00 -8.46
C GLU A 99 17.77 5.27 -7.38
N LEU A 100 18.27 5.37 -6.14
CA LEU A 100 17.57 4.78 -5.00
C LEU A 100 16.36 5.65 -4.62
N SER A 101 15.16 5.19 -4.94
CA SER A 101 13.94 5.97 -4.81
C SER A 101 12.94 5.35 -3.85
N GLU A 102 12.26 6.20 -3.10
CA GLU A 102 11.08 5.85 -2.30
C GLU A 102 9.81 5.76 -3.16
N ASN A 103 9.82 6.32 -4.36
CA ASN A 103 8.68 6.34 -5.26
C ASN A 103 8.53 5.01 -6.02
N ASN A 104 8.47 3.92 -5.28
CA ASN A 104 8.28 2.57 -5.80
C ASN A 104 6.81 2.10 -5.69
N LEU A 105 6.51 0.98 -6.34
CA LEU A 105 5.14 0.46 -6.40
C LEU A 105 4.52 0.21 -5.01
N LEU A 106 5.29 -0.33 -4.05
CA LEU A 106 4.77 -0.66 -2.71
C LEU A 106 4.37 0.60 -1.95
N ASN A 107 5.22 1.64 -1.97
CA ASN A 107 4.93 2.89 -1.29
C ASN A 107 3.78 3.66 -1.98
N ARG A 108 3.69 3.61 -3.30
CA ARG A 108 2.57 4.22 -4.05
C ARG A 108 1.24 3.58 -3.69
N ILE A 109 1.19 2.25 -3.57
CA ILE A 109 0.00 1.53 -3.12
C ILE A 109 -0.38 1.93 -1.70
N LEU A 110 0.60 1.99 -0.77
CA LEU A 110 0.37 2.44 0.61
C LEU A 110 -0.21 3.85 0.65
N LYS A 111 0.42 4.80 -0.02
CA LYS A 111 -0.04 6.20 -0.09
C LYS A 111 -1.48 6.28 -0.58
N THR A 112 -1.78 5.62 -1.69
CA THR A 112 -3.13 5.61 -2.28
C THR A 112 -4.16 5.03 -1.31
N THR A 113 -3.86 3.89 -0.70
CA THR A 113 -4.76 3.23 0.27
C THR A 113 -5.03 4.12 1.49
N ILE A 114 -3.99 4.74 2.04
CA ILE A 114 -4.11 5.66 3.18
C ILE A 114 -4.99 6.86 2.80
N MET A 115 -4.79 7.45 1.62
CA MET A 115 -5.59 8.58 1.15
C MET A 115 -7.06 8.22 1.00
N ILE A 116 -7.36 7.03 0.51
CA ILE A 116 -8.73 6.52 0.38
C ILE A 116 -9.38 6.35 1.76
N LEU A 117 -8.68 5.71 2.72
CA LEU A 117 -9.19 5.54 4.08
C LEU A 117 -9.44 6.87 4.80
N ILE A 118 -8.60 7.87 4.62
CA ILE A 118 -8.80 9.22 5.19
C ILE A 118 -10.11 9.86 4.67
N ARG A 119 -10.46 9.64 3.41
CA ARG A 119 -11.68 10.18 2.80
C ARG A 119 -12.95 9.48 3.27
N GLN A 120 -12.84 8.26 3.83
CA GLN A 120 -14.02 7.52 4.30
C GLN A 120 -14.66 8.20 5.52
N LYS A 121 -15.98 8.40 5.46
CA LYS A 121 -16.75 8.98 6.58
C LYS A 121 -16.79 8.06 7.79
N THR A 122 -16.71 6.75 7.57
CA THR A 122 -16.81 5.70 8.57
C THR A 122 -15.54 5.50 9.41
N VAL A 123 -14.42 6.10 9.03
CA VAL A 123 -13.16 6.05 9.79
C VAL A 123 -13.14 7.13 10.86
N LYS A 124 -12.83 6.74 12.11
CA LYS A 124 -12.77 7.64 13.26
C LYS A 124 -11.75 8.77 13.08
N PRO A 125 -12.03 9.99 13.59
CA PRO A 125 -11.14 11.16 13.44
C PRO A 125 -9.70 10.90 13.92
N ASP A 126 -9.53 10.26 15.07
CA ASP A 126 -8.19 10.00 15.64
C ASP A 126 -7.32 9.14 14.72
N ARG A 127 -7.93 8.17 14.03
CA ARG A 127 -7.23 7.33 13.06
C ARG A 127 -6.87 8.10 11.81
N LYS A 128 -7.75 9.00 11.36
CA LYS A 128 -7.43 9.91 10.26
C LYS A 128 -6.25 10.81 10.60
N VAL A 129 -6.14 11.28 11.84
CA VAL A 129 -4.98 12.07 12.31
C VAL A 129 -3.70 11.24 12.23
N LEU A 130 -3.72 9.99 12.72
CA LEU A 130 -2.57 9.09 12.63
C LEU A 130 -2.16 8.83 11.18
N LEU A 131 -3.12 8.51 10.32
CA LEU A 131 -2.88 8.28 8.90
C LEU A 131 -2.31 9.52 8.20
N LYS A 132 -2.82 10.73 8.51
CA LYS A 132 -2.29 11.99 7.98
C LYS A 132 -0.85 12.24 8.44
N LYS A 133 -0.53 11.94 9.71
CA LYS A 133 0.85 12.01 10.21
C LYS A 133 1.80 11.10 9.42
N ASN A 134 1.38 9.88 9.15
CA ASN A 134 2.17 8.95 8.36
C ASN A 134 2.41 9.47 6.93
N LEU A 135 1.42 10.13 6.32
CA LEU A 135 1.51 10.65 4.95
C LEU A 135 2.58 11.74 4.76
N ILE A 136 2.97 12.44 5.80
CA ILE A 136 4.03 13.47 5.73
C ILE A 136 5.32 12.89 5.15
N LEU A 137 5.64 11.64 5.51
CA LEU A 137 6.85 10.96 5.04
C LEU A 137 6.72 10.36 3.63
N PHE A 138 5.56 10.47 3.00
CA PHE A 138 5.31 10.04 1.62
C PHE A 138 5.31 11.21 0.62
N GLU A 139 5.95 12.34 0.95
CA GLU A 139 5.94 13.54 0.09
C GLU A 139 6.44 13.22 -1.32
N ASN A 140 7.56 12.52 -1.43
CA ASN A 140 8.19 12.14 -2.69
C ASN A 140 7.63 10.87 -3.34
N VAL A 141 6.48 10.38 -2.87
CA VAL A 141 5.84 9.19 -3.40
C VAL A 141 4.60 9.60 -4.17
N ASP A 142 4.45 9.14 -5.41
CA ASP A 142 3.26 9.39 -6.22
C ASP A 142 2.07 8.54 -5.76
N MET A 143 0.88 8.91 -6.18
CA MET A 143 -0.30 8.06 -6.10
C MET A 143 -0.37 7.13 -7.31
N ILE A 144 -1.10 6.03 -7.19
CA ILE A 144 -1.39 5.09 -8.27
C ILE A 144 -2.89 4.83 -8.33
N GLU A 145 -3.44 4.77 -9.52
CA GLU A 145 -4.85 4.39 -9.68
C GLU A 145 -5.04 2.90 -9.33
N PRO A 146 -6.06 2.55 -8.54
CA PRO A 146 -6.29 1.18 -8.07
C PRO A 146 -6.40 0.13 -9.18
N ASP A 147 -6.96 0.48 -10.32
CA ASP A 147 -7.13 -0.38 -11.51
C ASP A 147 -5.81 -0.67 -12.24
N GLN A 148 -4.79 0.19 -12.07
CA GLN A 148 -3.46 0.02 -12.65
C GLN A 148 -2.56 -0.90 -11.83
N ILE A 149 -2.99 -1.31 -10.63
CA ILE A 149 -2.16 -2.12 -9.74
C ILE A 149 -2.13 -3.58 -10.22
N ARG A 150 -0.96 -4.02 -10.64
CA ARG A 150 -0.70 -5.41 -11.02
C ARG A 150 -0.23 -6.22 -9.80
N TRP A 151 -1.19 -6.70 -9.02
CA TRP A 151 -0.93 -7.45 -7.78
C TRP A 151 -0.10 -8.72 -7.99
N ASP A 152 -0.27 -9.38 -9.13
CA ASP A 152 0.48 -10.56 -9.57
C ASP A 152 1.97 -10.31 -9.80
N ARG A 153 2.36 -9.07 -10.04
CA ARG A 153 3.76 -8.65 -10.28
C ARG A 153 4.50 -8.22 -9.03
N ILE A 154 3.81 -8.07 -7.89
CA ILE A 154 4.44 -7.68 -6.64
C ILE A 154 5.35 -8.81 -6.17
N ARG A 155 6.65 -8.51 -6.00
CA ARG A 155 7.64 -9.44 -5.49
C ARG A 155 8.14 -8.97 -4.13
N TYR A 156 8.24 -9.90 -3.19
CA TYR A 156 8.77 -9.63 -1.86
C TYR A 156 10.18 -10.20 -1.76
N GLN A 157 11.11 -9.33 -1.41
CA GLN A 157 12.49 -9.68 -1.12
C GLN A 157 12.71 -9.70 0.40
N ARG A 158 13.87 -10.17 0.85
CA ARG A 158 14.19 -10.27 2.29
C ARG A 158 14.06 -8.91 3.02
N ASN A 159 14.43 -7.84 2.37
CA ASN A 159 14.44 -6.47 2.93
C ASN A 159 13.07 -5.77 2.93
N ASN A 160 12.05 -6.33 2.28
CA ASN A 160 10.69 -5.74 2.25
C ASN A 160 9.59 -6.71 2.71
N GLN A 161 9.94 -7.76 3.44
CA GLN A 161 8.99 -8.73 3.98
C GLN A 161 7.93 -8.09 4.90
N SER A 162 8.31 -7.05 5.65
CA SER A 162 7.38 -6.28 6.49
C SER A 162 6.24 -5.64 5.70
N TYR A 163 6.46 -5.32 4.42
CA TYR A 163 5.43 -4.79 3.53
C TYR A 163 4.38 -5.83 3.12
N ARG A 164 4.70 -7.12 3.19
CA ARG A 164 3.78 -8.19 2.75
C ARG A 164 2.42 -8.11 3.44
N MET A 165 2.41 -7.91 4.75
CA MET A 165 1.18 -7.74 5.51
C MET A 165 0.44 -6.46 5.10
N LEU A 166 1.15 -5.33 5.01
CA LEU A 166 0.56 -4.04 4.65
C LEU A 166 -0.06 -4.10 3.24
N MET A 167 0.62 -4.74 2.29
CA MET A 167 0.10 -4.92 0.93
C MET A 167 -1.14 -5.81 0.88
N ASN A 168 -1.23 -6.85 1.70
CA ASN A 168 -2.44 -7.67 1.77
C ASN A 168 -3.63 -6.87 2.31
N ILE A 169 -3.41 -5.99 3.30
CA ILE A 169 -4.45 -5.08 3.78
C ILE A 169 -4.83 -4.08 2.69
N CYS A 170 -3.85 -3.50 1.99
CA CYS A 170 -4.12 -2.64 0.85
C CYS A 170 -4.95 -3.35 -0.24
N TYR A 171 -4.64 -4.61 -0.53
CA TYR A 171 -5.40 -5.43 -1.47
C TYR A 171 -6.87 -5.58 -1.04
N LEU A 172 -7.13 -5.86 0.24
CA LEU A 172 -8.49 -5.97 0.77
C LEU A 172 -9.24 -4.64 0.70
N VAL A 173 -8.58 -3.53 1.01
CA VAL A 173 -9.19 -2.20 0.94
C VAL A 173 -9.47 -1.79 -0.50
N LEU A 174 -8.50 -1.93 -1.40
CA LEU A 174 -8.63 -1.48 -2.79
C LEU A 174 -9.50 -2.42 -3.62
N GLY A 175 -9.49 -3.74 -3.33
CA GLY A 175 -10.38 -4.72 -3.96
C GLY A 175 -11.85 -4.41 -3.67
N SER A 176 -12.17 -3.99 -2.44
CA SER A 176 -13.54 -3.57 -2.10
C SER A 176 -14.01 -2.30 -2.79
N LEU A 177 -13.08 -1.45 -3.24
CA LEU A 177 -13.37 -0.24 -4.04
C LEU A 177 -13.82 -0.57 -5.47
N LEU A 178 -13.15 -1.52 -6.12
CA LEU A 178 -13.40 -1.87 -7.52
C LEU A 178 -14.82 -2.46 -7.72
N LEU A 179 -15.43 -3.01 -6.66
CA LEU A 179 -16.76 -3.60 -6.69
C LEU A 179 -17.90 -2.60 -6.51
N SER A 180 -17.58 -1.34 -6.16
CA SER A 180 -18.59 -0.31 -5.85
C SER A 180 -18.82 0.71 -6.97
N THR A 181 -18.35 0.45 -8.19
CA THR A 181 -18.33 1.45 -9.28
C THR A 181 -19.65 1.54 -10.06
N ASP A 182 -20.81 1.22 -9.47
CA ASP A 182 -22.06 1.15 -10.23
C ASP A 182 -22.76 2.51 -10.49
N LYS A 183 -22.22 3.66 -10.10
CA LYS A 183 -22.81 5.00 -10.42
C LYS A 183 -21.84 6.18 -10.41
N GLY A 184 -20.58 6.01 -10.80
CA GLY A 184 -19.68 7.17 -10.97
C GLY A 184 -19.17 7.83 -9.68
N GLU A 185 -19.58 7.38 -8.51
CA GLU A 185 -18.99 7.74 -7.22
C GLU A 185 -18.22 6.54 -6.69
N THR A 186 -16.92 6.72 -6.48
CA THR A 186 -16.05 5.70 -5.87
C THR A 186 -16.41 5.55 -4.40
N LYS A 187 -17.32 4.64 -4.09
CA LYS A 187 -17.67 4.27 -2.70
C LYS A 187 -16.98 2.97 -2.38
N LEU A 188 -16.26 2.92 -1.25
CA LEU A 188 -15.80 1.65 -0.69
C LEU A 188 -17.03 0.79 -0.36
N ALA A 189 -17.04 -0.44 -0.87
CA ALA A 189 -18.07 -1.40 -0.49
C ALA A 189 -18.04 -1.57 1.05
N VAL A 190 -19.19 -1.59 1.65
CA VAL A 190 -19.32 -1.79 3.12
C VAL A 190 -18.82 -3.18 3.51
N PHE A 191 -18.65 -4.08 2.53
CA PHE A 191 -18.32 -5.48 2.72
C PHE A 191 -17.09 -5.88 1.89
N LEU A 192 -16.28 -6.80 2.40
CA LEU A 192 -15.32 -7.53 1.59
C LEU A 192 -16.07 -8.42 0.61
N ASP A 193 -15.63 -8.47 -0.64
CA ASP A 193 -16.18 -9.38 -1.60
C ASP A 193 -15.88 -10.85 -1.23
N GLU A 194 -16.67 -11.78 -1.74
CA GLU A 194 -16.51 -13.21 -1.43
C GLU A 194 -15.13 -13.74 -1.82
N ARG A 195 -14.55 -13.25 -2.92
CA ARG A 195 -13.22 -13.68 -3.38
C ARG A 195 -12.12 -13.24 -2.42
N SER A 196 -12.18 -12.00 -1.93
CA SER A 196 -11.23 -11.47 -0.93
C SER A 196 -11.37 -12.19 0.40
N MET A 197 -12.62 -12.51 0.82
CA MET A 197 -12.88 -13.31 2.00
C MET A 197 -12.37 -14.75 1.86
N HIS A 198 -12.57 -15.38 0.71
CA HIS A 198 -12.01 -16.71 0.42
C HIS A 198 -10.50 -16.73 0.52
N SER A 199 -9.82 -15.78 -0.11
CA SER A 199 -8.36 -15.66 -0.06
C SER A 199 -7.84 -15.43 1.38
N LEU A 200 -8.54 -14.63 2.17
CA LEU A 200 -8.21 -14.42 3.58
C LEU A 200 -8.42 -15.70 4.40
N TYR A 201 -9.52 -16.40 4.16
CA TYR A 201 -9.86 -17.66 4.84
C TYR A 201 -8.85 -18.77 4.51
N GLU A 202 -8.47 -18.93 3.24
CA GLU A 202 -7.42 -19.88 2.83
C GLU A 202 -6.10 -19.60 3.53
N LYS A 203 -5.66 -18.33 3.60
CA LYS A 203 -4.45 -17.95 4.34
C LYS A 203 -4.58 -18.24 5.83
N PHE A 204 -5.73 -17.97 6.43
CA PHE A 204 -6.00 -18.28 7.82
C PHE A 204 -5.88 -19.78 8.09
N ILE A 205 -6.52 -20.62 7.26
CA ILE A 205 -6.46 -22.08 7.40
C ILE A 205 -5.03 -22.59 7.28
N LEU A 206 -4.28 -22.14 6.26
CA LEU A 206 -2.89 -22.56 6.04
C LEU A 206 -1.97 -22.23 7.24
N GLU A 207 -2.17 -21.08 7.90
CA GLU A 207 -1.35 -20.68 9.04
C GLU A 207 -1.86 -21.26 10.38
N TYR A 208 -3.14 -21.60 10.48
CA TYR A 208 -3.73 -22.21 11.68
C TYR A 208 -3.30 -23.68 11.84
N PHE A 209 -3.18 -24.42 10.72
CA PHE A 209 -2.80 -25.85 10.73
C PHE A 209 -1.30 -26.09 10.52
N ARG A 210 -0.49 -25.07 10.52
CA ARG A 210 0.97 -25.13 10.41
C ARG A 210 1.64 -25.09 11.79
#